data_c789b3b9b8ad836fe8849dc51af4c8ed
#
_entry.id   c789b3b9b8ad836fe8849dc51af4c8ed
#
_cell.length_a   1.000
_cell.length_b   1.000
_cell.length_c   1.000
_cell.angle_alpha   90.00
_cell.angle_beta   90.00
_cell.angle_gamma   90.00
#
_symmetry.space_group_name_H-M   'P 1'
#
loop_
_entity.id
_entity.type
_entity.pdbx_description
1 polymer ?
#
loop_
_entity_poly.entity_id
_entity_poly.type
_entity_poly.pdbx_seq_one_letter_code
_entity_poly.pdbx_strand_id
1 'polypeptide(L)'
;MSFEEHLLNSAKAMGVPVPERWYESPVFYFSNPASFQGPEQSVQRPPGVLALDFELEVAVVVGRTGRDLTPEQAVDHIAGYLVLGDWSARDLQRGEIPLTMGPFKSKDFATSVSGFLVTPDEVDPDRTTRPDLAMTASVNGELVSSGSLGTVHWSFAEMLAEASRNTAIHPGDVVGSGTVSTGCLLELGILHDPDRHGYLVPGDRVHLAVDGIGEIDAQIH
;
A
#
# COMPACT_ATOMS: atom_id res chain seq x y z
N MET A 1 -5.17 -1.35 4.76
CA MET A 1 -4.84 -2.81 4.83
C MET A 1 -6.05 -3.59 4.36
N SER A 2 -6.05 -3.97 3.08
CA SER A 2 -7.22 -4.61 2.47
C SER A 2 -6.94 -6.03 1.94
N PHE A 3 -5.73 -6.55 2.14
CA PHE A 3 -5.39 -7.94 1.82
C PHE A 3 -5.49 -8.79 3.08
N GLU A 4 -6.43 -9.77 3.06
CA GLU A 4 -6.72 -10.62 4.22
C GLU A 4 -5.52 -11.48 4.62
N GLU A 5 -4.82 -12.07 3.65
CA GLU A 5 -3.68 -12.94 3.91
C GLU A 5 -2.54 -12.17 4.62
N HIS A 6 -2.23 -10.94 4.17
CA HIS A 6 -1.27 -10.08 4.84
C HIS A 6 -1.66 -9.79 6.30
N LEU A 7 -2.95 -9.52 6.54
CA LEU A 7 -3.48 -9.31 7.89
C LEU A 7 -3.34 -10.56 8.76
N LEU A 8 -3.71 -11.73 8.22
CA LEU A 8 -3.61 -13.01 8.94
C LEU A 8 -2.17 -13.35 9.32
N ASN A 9 -1.22 -13.16 8.40
CA ASN A 9 0.20 -13.37 8.64
C ASN A 9 0.74 -12.42 9.74
N SER A 10 0.39 -11.15 9.65
CA SER A 10 0.79 -10.14 10.63
C SER A 10 0.19 -10.41 12.01
N ALA A 11 -1.10 -10.74 12.08
CA ALA A 11 -1.79 -11.06 13.35
C ALA A 11 -1.20 -12.32 14.01
N LYS A 12 -0.91 -13.35 13.20
CA LYS A 12 -0.25 -14.58 13.68
C LYS A 12 1.12 -14.29 14.27
N ALA A 13 1.92 -13.46 13.61
CA ALA A 13 3.25 -13.08 14.11
C ALA A 13 3.21 -12.29 15.42
N MET A 14 2.20 -11.44 15.57
CA MET A 14 1.99 -10.67 16.81
C MET A 14 1.31 -11.50 17.92
N GLY A 15 0.83 -12.70 17.62
CA GLY A 15 0.10 -13.53 18.57
C GLY A 15 -1.25 -12.94 18.99
N VAL A 16 -1.89 -12.16 18.12
CA VAL A 16 -3.18 -11.52 18.40
C VAL A 16 -4.27 -12.01 17.43
N PRO A 17 -5.54 -12.06 17.84
CA PRO A 17 -6.63 -12.38 16.93
C PRO A 17 -6.86 -11.25 15.94
N VAL A 18 -7.34 -11.58 14.74
CA VAL A 18 -7.85 -10.58 13.80
C VAL A 18 -9.13 -9.99 14.38
N PRO A 19 -9.25 -8.66 14.51
CA PRO A 19 -10.47 -8.04 14.99
C PRO A 19 -11.64 -8.28 14.03
N GLU A 20 -12.81 -8.69 14.55
CA GLU A 20 -14.03 -8.87 13.73
C GLU A 20 -14.38 -7.61 12.94
N ARG A 21 -14.12 -6.44 13.50
CA ARG A 21 -14.33 -5.13 12.86
C ARG A 21 -13.66 -5.00 11.50
N TRP A 22 -12.55 -5.71 11.25
CA TRP A 22 -11.87 -5.69 9.95
C TRP A 22 -12.74 -6.28 8.83
N TYR A 23 -13.61 -7.24 9.15
CA TYR A 23 -14.55 -7.85 8.19
C TYR A 23 -15.86 -7.07 8.03
N GLU A 24 -16.06 -5.99 8.78
CA GLU A 24 -17.28 -5.17 8.69
C GLU A 24 -17.10 -3.99 7.75
N SER A 25 -15.89 -3.40 7.66
CA SER A 25 -15.60 -2.30 6.74
C SER A 25 -14.09 -2.11 6.55
N PRO A 26 -13.65 -1.51 5.43
CA PRO A 26 -12.28 -1.13 5.22
C PRO A 26 -11.74 -0.26 6.36
N VAL A 27 -10.48 -0.49 6.74
CA VAL A 27 -9.76 0.32 7.72
C VAL A 27 -8.61 1.05 7.03
N PHE A 28 -8.36 2.29 7.40
CA PHE A 28 -7.29 3.10 6.82
C PHE A 28 -6.66 4.03 7.84
N TYR A 29 -5.48 4.53 7.54
CA TYR A 29 -4.82 5.64 8.23
C TYR A 29 -4.55 6.78 7.24
N PHE A 30 -4.39 7.99 7.75
CA PHE A 30 -3.99 9.13 6.93
C PHE A 30 -2.48 9.16 6.79
N SER A 31 -2.01 9.23 5.53
CA SER A 31 -0.61 9.44 5.23
C SER A 31 -0.32 10.94 5.02
N ASN A 32 0.96 11.28 4.86
CA ASN A 32 1.40 12.66 4.67
C ASN A 32 1.44 13.01 3.16
N PRO A 33 0.51 13.81 2.64
CA PRO A 33 0.50 14.18 1.23
C PRO A 33 1.74 14.99 0.78
N ALA A 34 2.45 15.62 1.73
CA ALA A 34 3.66 16.39 1.43
C ALA A 34 4.90 15.51 1.16
N SER A 35 4.83 14.21 1.46
CA SER A 35 5.93 13.25 1.25
C SER A 35 5.75 12.36 0.01
N PHE A 36 4.79 12.67 -0.86
CA PHE A 36 4.64 11.99 -2.14
C PHE A 36 5.83 12.30 -3.05
N GLN A 37 6.31 11.27 -3.74
CA GLN A 37 7.45 11.37 -4.65
C GLN A 37 7.24 10.51 -5.90
N GLY A 38 7.93 10.87 -6.98
CA GLY A 38 7.88 10.15 -8.26
C GLY A 38 8.60 8.81 -8.22
N PRO A 39 8.49 8.02 -9.31
CA PRO A 39 8.90 6.61 -9.33
C PRO A 39 10.40 6.39 -9.24
N GLU A 40 11.23 7.34 -9.64
CA GLU A 40 12.69 7.23 -9.67
C GLU A 40 13.36 8.08 -8.57
N GLN A 41 12.58 8.69 -7.68
CA GLN A 41 13.14 9.47 -6.59
C GLN A 41 13.72 8.56 -5.51
N SER A 42 14.90 8.93 -5.03
CA SER A 42 15.54 8.20 -3.95
C SER A 42 14.78 8.35 -2.63
N VAL A 43 14.81 7.29 -1.84
CA VAL A 43 14.19 7.26 -0.52
C VAL A 43 15.26 7.48 0.54
N GLN A 44 15.10 8.58 1.29
CA GLN A 44 15.99 8.88 2.40
C GLN A 44 15.57 8.07 3.63
N ARG A 45 16.45 7.17 4.09
CA ARG A 45 16.22 6.48 5.36
C ARG A 45 16.24 7.50 6.50
N PRO A 46 15.16 7.59 7.32
CA PRO A 46 15.15 8.55 8.42
C PRO A 46 16.30 8.30 9.41
N PRO A 47 16.89 9.36 9.97
CA PRO A 47 18.00 9.22 10.92
C PRO A 47 17.63 8.30 12.10
N GLY A 48 18.51 7.32 12.39
CA GLY A 48 18.32 6.37 13.48
C GLY A 48 17.42 5.18 13.17
N VAL A 49 16.73 5.14 12.04
CA VAL A 49 15.95 3.98 11.58
C VAL A 49 16.90 2.87 11.13
N LEU A 50 16.72 1.68 11.68
CA LEU A 50 17.50 0.48 11.36
C LEU A 50 16.67 -0.58 10.62
N ALA A 51 15.35 -0.43 10.60
CA ALA A 51 14.42 -1.37 10.01
C ALA A 51 13.55 -0.68 8.95
N LEU A 52 14.19 -0.18 7.87
CA LEU A 52 13.50 0.37 6.72
C LEU A 52 12.95 -0.74 5.84
N ASP A 53 11.69 -0.63 5.45
CA ASP A 53 10.95 -1.58 4.65
C ASP A 53 10.15 -0.86 3.56
N PHE A 54 9.66 -1.59 2.57
CA PHE A 54 8.68 -1.14 1.60
C PHE A 54 7.35 -1.89 1.78
N GLU A 55 6.29 -1.33 1.27
CA GLU A 55 5.01 -2.02 1.07
C GLU A 55 4.57 -1.83 -0.37
N LEU A 56 4.43 -2.93 -1.11
CA LEU A 56 3.94 -2.94 -2.49
C LEU A 56 2.42 -2.88 -2.49
N GLU A 57 1.89 -1.81 -3.06
CA GLU A 57 0.47 -1.50 -3.13
C GLU A 57 0.03 -1.05 -4.52
N VAL A 58 -1.26 -1.04 -4.73
CA VAL A 58 -1.92 -0.26 -5.78
C VAL A 58 -2.72 0.85 -5.13
N ALA A 59 -2.79 2.01 -5.75
CA ALA A 59 -3.66 3.08 -5.31
C ALA A 59 -4.60 3.53 -6.42
N VAL A 60 -5.76 4.04 -6.02
CA VAL A 60 -6.66 4.78 -6.91
C VAL A 60 -6.61 6.27 -6.62
N VAL A 61 -6.77 7.07 -7.66
CA VAL A 61 -6.89 8.53 -7.57
C VAL A 61 -8.35 8.91 -7.77
N VAL A 62 -8.88 9.72 -6.86
CA VAL A 62 -10.23 10.27 -6.95
C VAL A 62 -10.29 11.30 -8.07
N GLY A 63 -11.25 11.15 -8.98
CA GLY A 63 -11.46 12.05 -10.11
C GLY A 63 -12.65 12.99 -9.96
N ARG A 64 -13.53 12.71 -9.01
CA ARG A 64 -14.78 13.46 -8.79
C ARG A 64 -15.07 13.59 -7.31
N THR A 65 -15.52 14.77 -6.87
CA THR A 65 -15.96 14.97 -5.49
C THR A 65 -17.17 14.09 -5.18
N GLY A 66 -17.10 13.39 -4.02
CA GLY A 66 -18.18 12.54 -3.52
C GLY A 66 -18.30 12.62 -2.00
N ARG A 67 -19.45 12.29 -1.46
CA ARG A 67 -19.72 12.18 -0.03
C ARG A 67 -20.79 11.12 0.22
N ASP A 68 -20.59 10.31 1.26
CA ASP A 68 -21.54 9.27 1.66
C ASP A 68 -21.93 8.34 0.48
N LEU A 69 -20.91 7.97 -0.34
CA LEU A 69 -21.11 7.14 -1.53
C LEU A 69 -21.41 5.70 -1.15
N THR A 70 -22.27 5.05 -1.95
CA THR A 70 -22.31 3.58 -1.96
C THR A 70 -21.15 3.03 -2.79
N PRO A 71 -20.76 1.74 -2.63
CA PRO A 71 -19.73 1.14 -3.47
C PRO A 71 -20.04 1.27 -4.97
N GLU A 72 -21.28 1.10 -5.39
CA GLU A 72 -21.71 1.22 -6.79
C GLU A 72 -21.51 2.64 -7.34
N GLN A 73 -21.75 3.66 -6.51
CA GLN A 73 -21.52 5.06 -6.88
C GLN A 73 -20.02 5.38 -6.92
N ALA A 74 -19.25 4.81 -5.99
CA ALA A 74 -17.82 5.07 -5.85
C ALA A 74 -17.01 4.67 -7.10
N VAL A 75 -17.48 3.67 -7.86
CA VAL A 75 -16.86 3.24 -9.13
C VAL A 75 -16.64 4.43 -10.09
N ASP A 76 -17.61 5.34 -10.19
CA ASP A 76 -17.56 6.51 -11.09
C ASP A 76 -16.66 7.64 -10.57
N HIS A 77 -16.08 7.49 -9.38
CA HIS A 77 -15.19 8.46 -8.75
C HIS A 77 -13.71 8.12 -8.94
N ILE A 78 -13.39 6.93 -9.48
CA ILE A 78 -12.01 6.50 -9.77
C ILE A 78 -11.56 7.14 -11.10
N ALA A 79 -10.55 8.00 -11.03
CA ALA A 79 -9.89 8.57 -12.22
C ALA A 79 -8.89 7.60 -12.84
N GLY A 80 -8.22 6.79 -12.02
CA GLY A 80 -7.24 5.81 -12.47
C GLY A 80 -6.48 5.16 -11.33
N TYR A 81 -5.53 4.32 -11.73
CA TYR A 81 -4.71 3.47 -10.88
C TYR A 81 -3.24 3.90 -10.92
N LEU A 82 -2.54 3.73 -9.80
CA LEU A 82 -1.11 3.95 -9.63
C LEU A 82 -0.48 2.77 -8.90
N VAL A 83 0.79 2.46 -9.17
CA VAL A 83 1.61 1.70 -8.21
C VAL A 83 1.94 2.62 -7.05
N LEU A 84 1.86 2.11 -5.83
CA LEU A 84 2.22 2.85 -4.62
C LEU A 84 3.21 2.06 -3.80
N GLY A 85 4.29 2.72 -3.38
CA GLY A 85 5.27 2.23 -2.43
C GLY A 85 5.13 2.97 -1.11
N ASP A 86 4.60 2.29 -0.06
CA ASP A 86 4.45 2.86 1.29
C ASP A 86 5.68 2.51 2.12
N TRP A 87 6.63 3.45 2.17
CA TRP A 87 7.88 3.26 2.87
C TRP A 87 7.68 3.27 4.38
N SER A 88 8.26 2.26 5.05
CA SER A 88 7.92 1.92 6.43
C SER A 88 9.16 1.83 7.31
N ALA A 89 9.21 2.63 8.38
CA ALA A 89 10.22 2.52 9.43
C ALA A 89 9.69 1.58 10.54
N ARG A 90 10.00 0.28 10.45
CA ARG A 90 9.40 -0.77 11.30
C ARG A 90 9.77 -0.66 12.78
N ASP A 91 10.95 -0.17 13.09
CA ASP A 91 11.39 0.09 14.46
C ASP A 91 10.57 1.23 15.10
N LEU A 92 10.30 2.32 14.37
CA LEU A 92 9.38 3.37 14.82
C LEU A 92 7.95 2.84 14.95
N GLN A 93 7.47 2.09 13.95
CA GLN A 93 6.11 1.55 13.93
C GLN A 93 5.80 0.68 15.14
N ARG A 94 6.76 -0.16 15.60
CA ARG A 94 6.60 -0.96 16.82
C ARG A 94 6.33 -0.11 18.07
N GLY A 95 6.91 1.08 18.12
CA GLY A 95 6.67 2.03 19.22
C GLY A 95 5.33 2.76 19.10
N GLU A 96 4.82 2.92 17.88
CA GLU A 96 3.58 3.66 17.59
C GLU A 96 2.32 2.82 17.76
N ILE A 97 2.35 1.53 17.36
CA ILE A 97 1.19 0.61 17.44
C ILE A 97 0.53 0.60 18.83
N PRO A 98 1.27 0.50 19.95
CA PRO A 98 0.65 0.48 21.28
C PRO A 98 -0.08 1.76 21.67
N LEU A 99 0.18 2.86 20.97
CA LEU A 99 -0.48 4.15 21.22
C LEU A 99 -1.90 4.22 20.66
N THR A 100 -2.32 3.22 19.86
CA THR A 100 -3.67 3.08 19.28
C THR A 100 -4.13 4.25 18.41
N MET A 101 -3.19 5.06 17.91
CA MET A 101 -3.46 6.20 17.02
C MET A 101 -3.12 5.90 15.56
N GLY A 102 -2.71 4.67 15.26
CA GLY A 102 -2.21 4.26 13.96
C GLY A 102 -0.75 4.66 13.72
N PRO A 103 -0.17 4.31 12.56
CA PRO A 103 1.17 4.73 12.19
C PRO A 103 1.18 6.24 11.91
N PHE A 104 2.24 6.93 12.33
CA PHE A 104 2.42 8.36 12.05
C PHE A 104 3.85 8.64 11.58
N LYS A 105 4.88 8.75 12.44
CA LYS A 105 6.26 9.02 11.98
C LYS A 105 6.92 7.84 11.27
N SER A 106 6.40 6.64 11.48
CA SER A 106 6.87 5.43 10.79
C SER A 106 6.47 5.36 9.31
N LYS A 107 5.49 6.17 8.87
CA LYS A 107 4.87 6.12 7.53
C LYS A 107 4.76 7.47 6.83
N ASP A 108 5.18 8.59 7.45
CA ASP A 108 4.94 9.93 6.94
C ASP A 108 6.14 10.54 6.18
N PHE A 109 7.26 9.82 6.08
CA PHE A 109 8.51 10.37 5.55
C PHE A 109 8.66 10.22 4.02
N ALA A 110 8.05 9.20 3.41
CA ALA A 110 8.07 8.97 1.97
C ALA A 110 6.90 8.09 1.52
N THR A 111 6.31 8.43 0.38
CA THR A 111 5.36 7.60 -0.36
C THR A 111 5.68 7.75 -1.85
N SER A 112 6.13 6.67 -2.50
CA SER A 112 6.43 6.70 -3.93
C SER A 112 5.22 6.28 -4.75
N VAL A 113 5.03 6.89 -5.92
CA VAL A 113 3.99 6.49 -6.87
C VAL A 113 4.56 6.34 -8.29
N SER A 114 3.92 5.50 -9.11
CA SER A 114 4.30 5.32 -10.52
C SER A 114 4.15 6.62 -11.31
N GLY A 115 4.85 6.71 -12.45
CA GLY A 115 4.93 7.92 -13.26
C GLY A 115 3.67 8.25 -14.05
N PHE A 116 2.73 7.33 -14.17
CA PHE A 116 1.52 7.46 -14.98
C PHE A 116 0.29 7.07 -14.16
N LEU A 117 -0.80 7.82 -14.36
CA LEU A 117 -2.14 7.44 -13.93
C LEU A 117 -2.78 6.64 -15.07
N VAL A 118 -3.07 5.36 -14.82
CA VAL A 118 -3.70 4.48 -15.81
C VAL A 118 -5.21 4.46 -15.59
N THR A 119 -5.98 4.79 -16.63
CA THR A 119 -7.44 4.87 -16.54
C THR A 119 -8.10 3.50 -16.42
N PRO A 120 -9.30 3.41 -15.80
CA PRO A 120 -9.96 2.13 -15.56
C PRO A 120 -10.25 1.30 -16.81
N ASP A 121 -10.50 1.94 -17.95
CA ASP A 121 -10.77 1.26 -19.21
C ASP A 121 -9.59 0.43 -19.73
N GLU A 122 -8.37 0.75 -19.30
CA GLU A 122 -7.15 0.01 -19.68
C GLU A 122 -6.93 -1.25 -18.80
N VAL A 123 -7.10 -1.14 -17.50
CA VAL A 123 -6.70 -2.20 -16.53
C VAL A 123 -7.87 -2.87 -15.81
N ASP A 124 -9.05 -2.25 -15.82
CA ASP A 124 -10.27 -2.73 -15.17
C ASP A 124 -11.50 -2.45 -16.04
N PRO A 125 -11.53 -2.92 -17.32
CA PRO A 125 -12.62 -2.62 -18.27
C PRO A 125 -13.99 -3.07 -17.77
N ASP A 126 -14.05 -4.09 -16.95
CA ASP A 126 -15.28 -4.60 -16.34
C ASP A 126 -15.69 -3.80 -15.08
N ARG A 127 -14.87 -2.81 -14.67
CA ARG A 127 -15.11 -1.92 -13.53
C ARG A 127 -15.37 -2.66 -12.22
N THR A 128 -14.65 -3.75 -12.03
CA THR A 128 -14.73 -4.59 -10.81
C THR A 128 -14.18 -3.89 -9.59
N THR A 129 -13.32 -2.87 -9.81
CA THR A 129 -12.53 -2.17 -8.81
C THR A 129 -11.62 -3.09 -7.97
N ARG A 130 -11.36 -4.29 -8.51
CA ARG A 130 -10.35 -5.26 -8.05
C ARG A 130 -9.81 -6.09 -9.22
N PRO A 131 -9.16 -5.44 -10.20
CA PRO A 131 -8.63 -6.15 -11.36
C PRO A 131 -7.57 -7.18 -10.95
N ASP A 132 -7.51 -8.30 -11.66
CA ASP A 132 -6.51 -9.35 -11.41
C ASP A 132 -5.22 -9.00 -12.15
N LEU A 133 -4.33 -8.28 -11.48
CA LEU A 133 -3.05 -7.80 -12.00
C LEU A 133 -1.90 -8.38 -11.17
N ALA A 134 -0.87 -8.89 -11.85
CA ALA A 134 0.32 -9.37 -11.17
C ALA A 134 1.10 -8.20 -10.52
N MET A 135 1.55 -8.43 -9.30
CA MET A 135 2.31 -7.49 -8.48
C MET A 135 3.63 -8.11 -8.08
N THR A 136 4.75 -7.44 -8.33
CA THR A 136 6.10 -7.96 -8.03
C THR A 136 6.97 -6.93 -7.32
N ALA A 137 7.81 -7.40 -6.41
CA ALA A 137 8.87 -6.60 -5.80
C ALA A 137 10.22 -7.29 -5.93
N SER A 138 11.25 -6.51 -6.24
CA SER A 138 12.65 -6.97 -6.27
C SER A 138 13.52 -6.04 -5.44
N VAL A 139 14.54 -6.61 -4.80
CA VAL A 139 15.58 -5.87 -4.08
C VAL A 139 16.93 -6.24 -4.70
N ASN A 140 17.68 -5.24 -5.13
CA ASN A 140 18.98 -5.42 -5.81
C ASN A 140 18.93 -6.38 -7.01
N GLY A 141 17.79 -6.41 -7.71
CA GLY A 141 17.54 -7.27 -8.87
C GLY A 141 17.12 -8.70 -8.54
N GLU A 142 17.02 -9.06 -7.25
CA GLU A 142 16.46 -10.34 -6.81
C GLU A 142 14.96 -10.19 -6.58
N LEU A 143 14.13 -11.04 -7.22
CA LEU A 143 12.70 -11.10 -6.98
C LEU A 143 12.43 -11.62 -5.57
N VAL A 144 11.80 -10.79 -4.72
CA VAL A 144 11.50 -11.13 -3.33
C VAL A 144 10.01 -11.36 -3.07
N SER A 145 9.14 -10.79 -3.89
CA SER A 145 7.68 -10.92 -3.76
C SER A 145 7.01 -11.05 -5.11
N SER A 146 5.95 -11.88 -5.15
CA SER A 146 5.05 -12.01 -6.28
C SER A 146 3.62 -12.29 -5.74
N GLY A 147 2.67 -11.45 -6.12
CA GLY A 147 1.27 -11.54 -5.70
C GLY A 147 0.31 -11.05 -6.78
N SER A 148 -0.96 -10.91 -6.45
CA SER A 148 -1.99 -10.39 -7.35
C SER A 148 -2.90 -9.41 -6.65
N LEU A 149 -3.23 -8.29 -7.32
CA LEU A 149 -4.24 -7.34 -6.87
C LEU A 149 -5.63 -8.00 -6.75
N GLY A 150 -5.93 -8.99 -7.57
CA GLY A 150 -7.20 -9.74 -7.52
C GLY A 150 -7.48 -10.42 -6.18
N THR A 151 -6.46 -10.61 -5.32
CA THR A 151 -6.61 -11.19 -3.98
C THR A 151 -7.03 -10.19 -2.89
N VAL A 152 -7.20 -8.91 -3.26
CA VAL A 152 -7.67 -7.89 -2.32
C VAL A 152 -9.07 -8.24 -1.77
N HIS A 153 -9.25 -8.20 -0.45
CA HIS A 153 -10.54 -8.48 0.18
C HIS A 153 -11.54 -7.34 -0.05
N TRP A 154 -11.13 -6.10 0.25
CA TRP A 154 -11.93 -4.91 0.02
C TRP A 154 -11.62 -4.32 -1.35
N SER A 155 -12.61 -4.18 -2.22
CA SER A 155 -12.46 -3.50 -3.51
C SER A 155 -12.21 -2.00 -3.34
N PHE A 156 -11.63 -1.34 -4.33
CA PHE A 156 -11.43 0.11 -4.27
C PHE A 156 -12.76 0.89 -4.17
N ALA A 157 -13.85 0.36 -4.74
CA ALA A 157 -15.17 0.97 -4.57
C ALA A 157 -15.63 0.96 -3.11
N GLU A 158 -15.44 -0.17 -2.40
CA GLU A 158 -15.75 -0.27 -0.97
C GLU A 158 -14.83 0.63 -0.13
N MET A 159 -13.55 0.71 -0.47
CA MET A 159 -12.61 1.62 0.21
C MET A 159 -13.01 3.09 0.03
N LEU A 160 -13.37 3.52 -1.19
CA LEU A 160 -13.84 4.88 -1.44
C LEU A 160 -15.18 5.18 -0.77
N ALA A 161 -16.09 4.22 -0.75
CA ALA A 161 -17.36 4.36 -0.03
C ALA A 161 -17.10 4.64 1.46
N GLU A 162 -16.23 3.84 2.11
CA GLU A 162 -15.87 4.07 3.52
C GLU A 162 -15.11 5.39 3.72
N ALA A 163 -14.16 5.74 2.83
CA ALA A 163 -13.43 7.01 2.91
C ALA A 163 -14.35 8.24 2.78
N SER A 164 -15.44 8.11 2.01
CA SER A 164 -16.41 9.19 1.81
C SER A 164 -17.47 9.29 2.91
N ARG A 165 -17.53 8.30 3.81
CA ARG A 165 -18.54 8.25 4.87
C ARG A 165 -18.37 9.39 5.88
N ASN A 166 -19.41 10.19 6.05
CA ASN A 166 -19.45 11.38 6.91
C ASN A 166 -18.55 12.55 6.47
N THR A 167 -17.79 12.42 5.38
CA THR A 167 -16.91 13.47 4.85
C THR A 167 -16.92 13.48 3.33
N ALA A 168 -16.30 14.49 2.72
CA ALA A 168 -16.13 14.51 1.26
C ALA A 168 -14.74 13.99 0.89
N ILE A 169 -14.69 13.22 -0.23
CA ILE A 169 -13.48 12.94 -0.99
C ILE A 169 -13.40 13.90 -2.18
N HIS A 170 -12.20 14.26 -2.60
CA HIS A 170 -11.99 15.28 -3.62
C HIS A 170 -11.08 14.79 -4.75
N PRO A 171 -11.20 15.37 -5.96
CA PRO A 171 -10.24 15.10 -7.03
C PRO A 171 -8.80 15.31 -6.58
N GLY A 172 -7.96 14.28 -6.83
CA GLY A 172 -6.58 14.25 -6.40
C GLY A 172 -6.33 13.53 -5.07
N ASP A 173 -7.37 13.17 -4.31
CA ASP A 173 -7.19 12.27 -3.17
C ASP A 173 -6.71 10.90 -3.67
N VAL A 174 -5.79 10.29 -2.93
CA VAL A 174 -5.19 8.99 -3.25
C VAL A 174 -5.54 7.99 -2.15
N VAL A 175 -6.06 6.83 -2.55
CA VAL A 175 -6.42 5.74 -1.63
C VAL A 175 -5.63 4.49 -1.99
N GLY A 176 -4.69 4.09 -1.12
CA GLY A 176 -3.89 2.88 -1.26
C GLY A 176 -4.63 1.62 -0.80
N SER A 177 -4.33 0.50 -1.44
CA SER A 177 -4.94 -0.80 -1.13
C SER A 177 -4.49 -1.39 0.21
N GLY A 178 -3.37 -0.94 0.72
CA GLY A 178 -2.59 -1.73 1.67
C GLY A 178 -1.75 -2.77 0.95
N THR A 179 -0.79 -3.31 1.67
CA THR A 179 0.25 -4.23 1.17
C THR A 179 -0.35 -5.52 0.63
N VAL A 180 0.01 -5.92 -0.59
CA VAL A 180 -0.27 -7.27 -1.10
C VAL A 180 0.44 -8.31 -0.21
N SER A 181 -0.14 -9.52 -0.07
CA SER A 181 0.52 -10.59 0.69
C SER A 181 1.93 -10.84 0.18
N THR A 182 2.88 -10.96 1.10
CA THR A 182 4.33 -11.01 0.88
C THR A 182 4.95 -9.74 0.30
N GLY A 183 4.19 -8.67 0.12
CA GLY A 183 4.61 -7.41 -0.50
C GLY A 183 5.47 -6.50 0.38
N CYS A 184 6.04 -7.01 1.49
CA CYS A 184 6.98 -6.29 2.33
C CYS A 184 8.00 -7.24 2.99
N LEU A 185 9.16 -6.73 3.37
CA LEU A 185 10.23 -7.53 3.99
C LEU A 185 9.85 -8.04 5.38
N LEU A 186 9.07 -7.28 6.14
CA LEU A 186 8.55 -7.71 7.44
C LEU A 186 7.78 -9.02 7.33
N GLU A 187 6.84 -9.12 6.38
CA GLU A 187 6.03 -10.32 6.19
C GLU A 187 6.87 -11.49 5.67
N LEU A 188 7.80 -11.23 4.75
CA LEU A 188 8.73 -12.25 4.25
C LEU A 188 9.60 -12.82 5.39
N GLY A 189 10.07 -11.97 6.31
CA GLY A 189 10.80 -12.40 7.50
C GLY A 189 9.96 -13.24 8.46
N ILE A 190 8.65 -12.95 8.57
CA ILE A 190 7.71 -13.73 9.38
C ILE A 190 7.48 -15.12 8.78
N LEU A 191 7.31 -15.20 7.46
CA LEU A 191 6.92 -16.43 6.77
C LEU A 191 8.10 -17.39 6.52
N HIS A 192 9.30 -16.86 6.39
CA HIS A 192 10.47 -17.64 5.98
C HIS A 192 11.57 -17.58 7.03
N ASP A 193 12.53 -16.70 6.83
CA ASP A 193 13.70 -16.50 7.68
C ASP A 193 13.94 -15.00 7.84
N PRO A 194 13.91 -14.47 9.08
CA PRO A 194 14.15 -13.04 9.32
C PRO A 194 15.48 -12.52 8.75
N ASP A 195 16.48 -13.39 8.65
CA ASP A 195 17.81 -13.03 8.17
C ASP A 195 17.97 -13.19 6.65
N ARG A 196 16.99 -13.76 5.96
CA ARG A 196 17.09 -14.07 4.52
C ARG A 196 17.19 -12.81 3.66
N HIS A 197 16.39 -11.80 3.93
CA HIS A 197 16.36 -10.56 3.15
C HIS A 197 16.83 -9.35 3.95
N GLY A 198 16.70 -9.37 5.29
CA GLY A 198 16.99 -8.23 6.15
C GLY A 198 16.08 -7.03 5.87
N TYR A 199 16.37 -5.91 6.50
CA TYR A 199 15.76 -4.61 6.19
C TYR A 199 16.66 -3.82 5.25
N LEU A 200 16.09 -2.85 4.54
CA LEU A 200 16.79 -2.03 3.56
C LEU A 200 17.88 -1.17 4.21
N VAL A 201 19.02 -1.11 3.53
CA VAL A 201 20.15 -0.28 3.92
C VAL A 201 20.52 0.72 2.81
N PRO A 202 21.23 1.82 3.12
CA PRO A 202 21.70 2.75 2.10
C PRO A 202 22.51 2.03 1.02
N GLY A 203 22.17 2.31 -0.24
CA GLY A 203 22.74 1.64 -1.42
C GLY A 203 21.84 0.57 -2.03
N ASP A 204 20.84 0.06 -1.29
CA ASP A 204 19.87 -0.88 -1.86
C ASP A 204 19.00 -0.20 -2.93
N ARG A 205 18.58 -1.00 -3.90
CA ARG A 205 17.65 -0.61 -4.96
C ARG A 205 16.40 -1.48 -4.88
N VAL A 206 15.23 -0.83 -4.80
CA VAL A 206 13.93 -1.49 -4.72
C VAL A 206 13.16 -1.21 -5.99
N HIS A 207 12.67 -2.27 -6.63
CA HIS A 207 11.82 -2.18 -7.80
C HIS A 207 10.46 -2.80 -7.47
N LEU A 208 9.39 -1.99 -7.57
CA LEU A 208 8.01 -2.38 -7.36
C LEU A 208 7.26 -2.24 -8.68
N ALA A 209 6.58 -3.29 -9.12
CA ALA A 209 5.88 -3.28 -10.41
C ALA A 209 4.49 -3.93 -10.30
N VAL A 210 3.56 -3.40 -11.08
CA VAL A 210 2.21 -3.96 -11.25
C VAL A 210 1.90 -3.97 -12.74
N ASP A 211 1.54 -5.14 -13.25
CA ASP A 211 1.25 -5.35 -14.67
C ASP A 211 0.15 -4.38 -15.15
N GLY A 212 0.41 -3.72 -16.27
CA GLY A 212 -0.53 -2.77 -16.89
C GLY A 212 -0.63 -1.40 -16.20
N ILE A 213 -0.08 -1.23 -14.96
CA ILE A 213 -0.13 0.06 -14.25
C ILE A 213 1.22 0.79 -14.32
N GLY A 214 2.34 0.09 -14.08
CA GLY A 214 3.66 0.69 -14.11
C GLY A 214 4.57 0.20 -13.00
N GLU A 215 5.57 1.02 -12.68
CA GLU A 215 6.65 0.62 -11.77
C GLU A 215 7.19 1.79 -10.95
N ILE A 216 7.87 1.47 -9.87
CA ILE A 216 8.67 2.34 -9.02
C ILE A 216 10.07 1.73 -8.95
N ASP A 217 11.11 2.52 -9.15
CA ASP A 217 12.51 2.08 -9.09
C ASP A 217 13.31 3.06 -8.22
N ALA A 218 13.36 2.77 -6.93
CA ALA A 218 13.89 3.67 -5.92
C ALA A 218 15.22 3.18 -5.33
N GLN A 219 16.18 4.08 -5.18
CA GLN A 219 17.42 3.83 -4.46
C GLN A 219 17.32 4.36 -3.03
N ILE A 220 17.85 3.57 -2.06
CA ILE A 220 17.87 3.94 -0.65
C ILE A 220 19.14 4.73 -0.33
N HIS A 221 18.98 5.83 0.42
CA HIS A 221 20.06 6.73 0.87
C HIS A 221 20.08 6.91 2.38
#